data_d3cdaa991c5056fb197f679766c43c52
#
_entry.id   d3cdaa991c5056fb197f679766c43c52
#
_cell.length_a   1.000
_cell.length_b   1.000
_cell.length_c   1.000
_cell.angle_alpha   90.00
_cell.angle_beta   90.00
_cell.angle_gamma   90.00
#
_symmetry.space_group_name_H-M   'P 1'
#
loop_
_entity.id
_entity.type
_entity.pdbx_description
1 polymer ?
#
loop_
_entity_poly.entity_id
_entity_poly.type
_entity_poly.pdbx_seq_one_letter_code
_entity_poly.pdbx_strand_id
1 'polypeptide(L)'
;LYFGTPDPKALEAETVYVGFWTDKGSCDESIAQFLKTLTNQKVFLFGTAGFGGSPEYFEQILKRVSENLGENTQLVGSYMCQGKMPQAVRDRYEAMEESPRRTAMLQNFDQAVSHPDQQDLENLKTALTK
;
A
#
# COMPACT_ATOMS: atom_id res chain seq x y z
N LEU A 1 15.95 5.40 -16.23
CA LEU A 1 14.85 4.69 -15.58
C LEU A 1 15.38 3.78 -14.48
N TYR A 2 14.86 3.92 -13.29
CA TYR A 2 15.22 3.09 -12.14
C TYR A 2 14.03 2.24 -11.71
N PHE A 3 14.30 0.98 -11.38
CA PHE A 3 13.33 0.06 -10.81
C PHE A 3 14.01 -0.78 -9.73
N GLY A 4 13.42 -0.82 -8.53
CA GLY A 4 13.97 -1.59 -7.41
C GLY A 4 13.54 -1.03 -6.06
N THR A 5 14.32 -1.37 -5.03
CA THR A 5 14.11 -0.86 -3.67
C THR A 5 14.42 0.63 -3.58
N PRO A 6 13.95 1.33 -2.53
CA PRO A 6 14.26 2.74 -2.36
C PRO A 6 15.75 3.02 -2.47
N ASP A 7 16.12 3.94 -3.38
CA ASP A 7 17.51 4.24 -3.70
C ASP A 7 17.59 5.70 -4.16
N PRO A 8 18.67 6.43 -3.82
CA PRO A 8 18.84 7.81 -4.26
C PRO A 8 18.79 8.02 -5.77
N LYS A 9 19.05 6.97 -6.57
CA LYS A 9 18.93 7.05 -8.04
C LYS A 9 17.52 7.42 -8.48
N ALA A 10 16.49 7.02 -7.71
CA ALA A 10 15.12 7.35 -8.04
C ALA A 10 14.84 8.85 -7.91
N LEU A 11 15.65 9.59 -7.14
CA LEU A 11 15.50 11.03 -6.97
C LEU A 11 15.82 11.83 -8.24
N GLU A 12 16.49 11.21 -9.21
CA GLU A 12 16.80 11.84 -10.49
C GLU A 12 15.59 11.88 -11.42
N ALA A 13 14.53 11.12 -11.12
CA ALA A 13 13.35 11.06 -11.96
C ALA A 13 12.42 12.24 -11.71
N GLU A 14 11.71 12.69 -12.76
CA GLU A 14 10.68 13.70 -12.63
C GLU A 14 9.43 13.14 -11.94
N THR A 15 9.08 11.90 -12.27
CA THR A 15 7.93 11.21 -11.66
C THR A 15 8.42 9.92 -11.01
N VAL A 16 7.99 9.71 -9.77
CA VAL A 16 8.36 8.52 -9.00
C VAL A 16 7.11 7.73 -8.67
N TYR A 17 7.12 6.45 -9.01
CA TYR A 17 6.05 5.51 -8.68
C TYR A 17 6.50 4.71 -7.47
N VAL A 18 5.82 4.88 -6.34
CA VAL A 18 6.22 4.26 -5.08
C VAL A 18 5.21 3.21 -4.68
N GLY A 19 5.67 1.96 -4.62
CA GLY A 19 4.85 0.83 -4.17
C GLY A 19 5.13 0.51 -2.72
N PHE A 20 4.08 0.12 -1.98
CA PHE A 20 4.21 -0.27 -0.59
C PHE A 20 3.18 -1.33 -0.22
N TRP A 21 3.43 -2.03 0.87
CA TRP A 21 2.43 -2.87 1.53
C TRP A 21 2.07 -2.23 2.85
N THR A 22 0.82 -2.40 3.26
CA THR A 22 0.34 -1.75 4.49
C THR A 22 0.82 -2.49 5.72
N ASP A 23 1.45 -1.74 6.62
CA ASP A 23 1.88 -2.19 7.92
C ASP A 23 1.32 -1.21 8.96
N LYS A 24 0.48 -1.70 9.87
CA LYS A 24 -0.11 -0.90 10.95
C LYS A 24 -0.80 0.37 10.44
N GLY A 25 -1.46 0.26 9.30
CA GLY A 25 -2.25 1.36 8.73
C GLY A 25 -1.47 2.37 7.91
N SER A 26 -0.20 2.10 7.61
CA SER A 26 0.64 2.98 6.78
C SER A 26 1.70 2.14 6.06
N CYS A 27 2.65 2.78 5.38
CA CYS A 27 3.81 2.10 4.80
C CYS A 27 4.85 1.79 5.88
N ASP A 28 5.83 0.94 5.53
CA ASP A 28 6.93 0.68 6.46
C ASP A 28 7.87 1.89 6.57
N GLU A 29 8.78 1.81 7.52
CA GLU A 29 9.69 2.92 7.83
C GLU A 29 10.63 3.24 6.66
N SER A 30 11.09 2.24 5.92
CA SER A 30 12.01 2.49 4.81
C SER A 30 11.34 3.29 3.70
N ILE A 31 10.08 3.01 3.40
CA ILE A 31 9.30 3.77 2.42
C ILE A 31 9.01 5.17 2.97
N ALA A 32 8.63 5.29 4.25
CA ALA A 32 8.38 6.58 4.86
C ALA A 32 9.60 7.50 4.79
N GLN A 33 10.78 6.96 5.10
CA GLN A 33 12.03 7.73 5.03
C GLN A 33 12.34 8.13 3.59
N PHE A 34 12.15 7.23 2.63
CA PHE A 34 12.37 7.55 1.22
C PHE A 34 11.47 8.69 0.76
N LEU A 35 10.18 8.64 1.10
CA LEU A 35 9.23 9.69 0.72
C LEU A 35 9.63 11.06 1.26
N LYS A 36 10.21 11.11 2.46
CA LYS A 36 10.67 12.36 3.05
C LYS A 36 11.86 12.98 2.32
N THR A 37 12.61 12.18 1.56
CA THR A 37 13.75 12.68 0.78
C THR A 37 13.35 13.27 -0.56
N LEU A 38 12.10 13.05 -1.01
CA LEU A 38 11.62 13.58 -2.27
C LEU A 38 11.41 15.09 -2.19
N THR A 39 11.84 15.81 -3.22
CA THR A 39 11.62 17.25 -3.36
C THR A 39 11.36 17.57 -4.82
N ASN A 40 10.25 18.26 -5.09
CA ASN A 40 9.88 18.71 -6.43
C ASN A 40 9.45 17.61 -7.41
N GLN A 41 9.46 16.33 -7.02
CA GLN A 41 9.01 15.27 -7.91
C GLN A 41 7.48 15.14 -7.92
N LYS A 42 6.97 14.58 -9.01
CA LYS A 42 5.61 14.06 -9.05
C LYS A 42 5.64 12.64 -8.52
N VAL A 43 4.63 12.27 -7.72
CA VAL A 43 4.58 10.97 -7.06
C VAL A 43 3.26 10.28 -7.33
N PHE A 44 3.33 9.01 -7.71
CA PHE A 44 2.18 8.12 -7.77
C PHE A 44 2.38 7.05 -6.69
N LEU A 45 1.42 6.91 -5.79
CA LEU A 45 1.47 5.92 -4.72
C LEU A 45 0.55 4.74 -5.05
N PHE A 46 1.06 3.52 -4.91
CA PHE A 46 0.22 2.33 -5.02
C PHE A 46 0.60 1.34 -3.94
N GLY A 47 -0.40 0.64 -3.42
CA GLY A 47 -0.14 -0.26 -2.32
C GLY A 47 -1.17 -1.35 -2.16
N THR A 48 -0.86 -2.29 -1.27
CA THR A 48 -1.77 -3.36 -0.88
C THR A 48 -2.08 -3.28 0.61
N ALA A 49 -3.25 -3.79 0.99
CA ALA A 49 -3.63 -3.94 2.38
C ALA A 49 -4.35 -5.25 2.57
N GLY A 50 -4.13 -5.90 3.70
CA GLY A 50 -4.77 -7.17 4.01
C GLY A 50 -6.27 -7.03 4.21
N PHE A 51 -6.73 -5.92 4.81
CA PHE A 51 -8.15 -5.63 4.92
C PHE A 51 -8.58 -4.88 3.67
N GLY A 52 -9.55 -5.44 2.96
CA GLY A 52 -10.01 -4.87 1.70
C GLY A 52 -11.47 -4.51 1.74
N GLY A 53 -11.96 -3.97 0.63
CA GLY A 53 -13.36 -3.75 0.39
C GLY A 53 -13.95 -2.44 0.87
N SER A 54 -13.19 -1.60 1.57
CA SER A 54 -13.66 -0.29 2.00
C SER A 54 -12.81 0.82 1.36
N PRO A 55 -13.42 1.62 0.45
CA PRO A 55 -12.71 2.77 -0.11
C PRO A 55 -12.22 3.74 0.95
N GLU A 56 -12.98 3.94 2.01
CA GLU A 56 -12.63 4.84 3.11
C GLU A 56 -11.36 4.38 3.83
N TYR A 57 -11.22 3.07 4.03
CA TYR A 57 -10.04 2.51 4.66
C TYR A 57 -8.79 2.74 3.80
N PHE A 58 -8.90 2.49 2.51
CA PHE A 58 -7.80 2.72 1.58
C PHE A 58 -7.42 4.20 1.52
N GLU A 59 -8.39 5.10 1.53
CA GLU A 59 -8.13 6.55 1.56
C GLU A 59 -7.37 6.96 2.82
N GLN A 60 -7.72 6.39 3.98
CA GLN A 60 -7.02 6.69 5.22
C GLN A 60 -5.56 6.25 5.17
N ILE A 61 -5.30 5.05 4.60
CA ILE A 61 -3.93 4.56 4.45
C ILE A 61 -3.15 5.50 3.53
N LEU A 62 -3.69 5.82 2.37
CA LEU A 62 -3.03 6.71 1.41
C LEU A 62 -2.76 8.08 2.01
N LYS A 63 -3.67 8.60 2.81
CA LYS A 63 -3.47 9.87 3.50
C LYS A 63 -2.28 9.80 4.45
N ARG A 64 -2.21 8.74 5.26
CA ARG A 64 -1.09 8.56 6.21
C ARG A 64 0.23 8.42 5.50
N VAL A 65 0.26 7.65 4.41
CA VAL A 65 1.48 7.48 3.61
C VAL A 65 1.90 8.81 2.98
N SER A 66 0.96 9.56 2.43
CA SER A 66 1.25 10.84 1.77
C SER A 66 1.74 11.92 2.72
N GLU A 67 1.46 11.80 4.01
CA GLU A 67 1.98 12.73 5.02
C GLU A 67 3.51 12.69 5.13
N ASN A 68 4.14 11.65 4.61
CA ASN A 68 5.60 11.54 4.58
C ASN A 68 6.24 12.23 3.38
N LEU A 69 5.46 12.72 2.41
CA LEU A 69 6.00 13.37 1.23
C LEU A 69 6.76 14.65 1.60
N GLY A 70 7.92 14.82 0.96
CA GLY A 70 8.76 16.01 1.14
C GLY A 70 8.15 17.26 0.54
N GLU A 71 8.83 18.38 0.74
CA GLU A 71 8.36 19.69 0.26
C GLU A 71 8.26 19.75 -1.26
N ASN A 72 7.22 20.43 -1.74
CA ASN A 72 7.00 20.70 -3.15
C ASN A 72 6.79 19.44 -4.01
N THR A 73 6.56 18.27 -3.39
CA THR A 73 6.15 17.09 -4.13
C THR A 73 4.67 17.19 -4.49
N GLN A 74 4.32 16.61 -5.62
CA GLN A 74 2.94 16.61 -6.10
C GLN A 74 2.45 15.16 -6.20
N LEU A 75 1.43 14.81 -5.43
CA LEU A 75 0.77 13.51 -5.55
C LEU A 75 -0.13 13.56 -6.78
N VAL A 76 0.26 12.86 -7.84
CA VAL A 76 -0.46 12.91 -9.12
C VAL A 76 -1.47 11.79 -9.28
N GLY A 77 -1.43 10.79 -8.42
CA GLY A 77 -2.38 9.68 -8.43
C GLY A 77 -2.06 8.66 -7.38
N SER A 78 -2.99 7.74 -7.18
CA SER A 78 -2.82 6.67 -6.21
C SER A 78 -3.70 5.48 -6.53
N TYR A 79 -3.33 4.32 -6.00
CA TYR A 79 -4.12 3.09 -6.15
C TYR A 79 -3.90 2.19 -4.95
N MET A 80 -4.96 1.54 -4.51
CA MET A 80 -4.90 0.51 -3.45
C MET A 80 -5.72 -0.70 -3.85
N CYS A 81 -5.24 -1.87 -3.47
CA CYS A 81 -5.99 -3.10 -3.58
C CYS A 81 -5.71 -4.00 -2.38
N GLN A 82 -6.48 -5.07 -2.25
CA GLN A 82 -6.23 -6.06 -1.22
C GLN A 82 -4.99 -6.88 -1.56
N GLY A 83 -4.26 -7.32 -0.54
CA GLY A 83 -3.08 -8.16 -0.71
C GLY A 83 -3.02 -9.26 0.33
N LYS A 84 -2.34 -10.35 -0.02
CA LYS A 84 -2.16 -11.49 0.86
C LYS A 84 -1.34 -11.11 2.08
N MET A 85 -1.80 -11.53 3.26
CA MET A 85 -1.08 -11.30 4.51
C MET A 85 -0.15 -12.48 4.83
N PRO A 86 0.93 -12.26 5.61
CA PRO A 86 1.80 -13.34 6.08
C PRO A 86 1.05 -14.35 6.95
N GLN A 87 1.49 -15.60 6.92
CA GLN A 87 0.89 -16.67 7.72
C GLN A 87 0.90 -16.35 9.22
N ALA A 88 1.91 -15.65 9.70
CA ALA A 88 1.99 -15.25 11.11
C ALA A 88 0.79 -14.43 11.57
N VAL A 89 0.16 -13.67 10.67
CA VAL A 89 -1.06 -12.92 10.98
C VAL A 89 -2.21 -13.88 11.24
N ARG A 90 -2.36 -14.91 10.40
CA ARG A 90 -3.42 -15.91 10.61
C ARG A 90 -3.21 -16.65 11.92
N ASP A 91 -1.97 -17.01 12.23
CA ASP A 91 -1.63 -17.70 13.46
C ASP A 91 -2.06 -16.89 14.69
N ARG A 92 -1.86 -15.58 14.65
CA ARG A 92 -2.31 -14.69 15.74
C ARG A 92 -3.82 -14.67 15.86
N TYR A 93 -4.55 -14.66 14.73
CA TYR A 93 -6.01 -14.68 14.75
C TYR A 93 -6.53 -15.98 15.32
N GLU A 94 -5.93 -17.12 14.95
CA GLU A 94 -6.32 -18.45 15.46
C GLU A 94 -6.06 -18.59 16.96
N ALA A 95 -5.06 -17.89 17.49
CA ALA A 95 -4.75 -17.89 18.92
C ALA A 95 -5.69 -17.01 19.75
N MET A 96 -6.51 -16.17 19.13
CA MET A 96 -7.48 -15.33 19.83
C MET A 96 -8.67 -16.16 20.31
N GLU A 97 -9.37 -15.67 21.34
CA GLU A 97 -10.61 -16.28 21.77
C GLU A 97 -11.67 -16.22 20.66
N GLU A 98 -12.49 -17.26 20.58
CA GLU A 98 -13.59 -17.30 19.62
C GLU A 98 -14.54 -16.12 19.85
N SER A 99 -14.83 -15.41 18.75
CA SER A 99 -15.71 -14.26 18.75
C SER A 99 -16.15 -13.98 17.32
N PRO A 100 -17.23 -13.23 17.11
CA PRO A 100 -17.60 -12.79 15.77
C PRO A 100 -16.48 -12.00 15.08
N ARG A 101 -15.71 -11.23 15.86
CA ARG A 101 -14.56 -10.48 15.33
C ARG A 101 -13.47 -11.40 14.79
N ARG A 102 -13.13 -12.44 15.55
CA ARG A 102 -12.13 -13.42 15.12
C ARG A 102 -12.56 -14.10 13.82
N THR A 103 -13.81 -14.52 13.75
CA THR A 103 -14.36 -15.16 12.55
C THR A 103 -14.26 -14.23 11.34
N ALA A 104 -14.65 -12.96 11.52
CA ALA A 104 -14.56 -11.98 10.43
C ALA A 104 -13.13 -11.73 9.97
N MET A 105 -12.18 -11.69 10.91
CA MET A 105 -10.77 -11.49 10.60
C MET A 105 -10.19 -12.67 9.82
N LEU A 106 -10.55 -13.91 10.21
CA LEU A 106 -10.11 -15.11 9.49
C LEU A 106 -10.71 -15.18 8.09
N GLN A 107 -11.99 -14.85 7.95
CA GLN A 107 -12.64 -14.79 6.63
C GLN A 107 -11.97 -13.76 5.73
N ASN A 108 -11.64 -12.60 6.25
CA ASN A 108 -10.92 -11.57 5.48
C ASN A 108 -9.53 -12.06 5.07
N PHE A 109 -8.82 -12.74 5.95
CA PHE A 109 -7.52 -13.32 5.63
C PHE A 109 -7.64 -14.28 4.45
N ASP A 110 -8.63 -15.19 4.49
CA ASP A 110 -8.83 -16.16 3.43
C ASP A 110 -9.19 -15.50 2.10
N GLN A 111 -10.00 -14.46 2.15
CA GLN A 111 -10.35 -13.68 0.96
C GLN A 111 -9.11 -13.00 0.36
N ALA A 112 -8.21 -12.52 1.20
CA ALA A 112 -7.02 -11.81 0.77
C ALA A 112 -5.97 -12.71 0.10
N VAL A 113 -6.03 -14.03 0.32
CA VAL A 113 -4.99 -14.96 -0.16
C VAL A 113 -4.80 -14.88 -1.67
N SER A 114 -5.86 -14.67 -2.44
CA SER A 114 -5.79 -14.60 -3.90
C SER A 114 -5.49 -13.22 -4.45
N HIS A 115 -5.28 -12.22 -3.57
CA HIS A 115 -5.00 -10.84 -3.99
C HIS A 115 -3.52 -10.48 -3.80
N PRO A 116 -2.95 -9.62 -4.66
CA PRO A 116 -3.61 -9.04 -5.84
C PRO A 116 -3.90 -10.10 -6.91
N ASP A 117 -5.03 -9.96 -7.56
CA ASP A 117 -5.40 -10.83 -8.68
C ASP A 117 -5.25 -10.08 -10.02
N GLN A 118 -5.61 -10.73 -11.11
CA GLN A 118 -5.48 -10.12 -12.43
C GLN A 118 -6.32 -8.85 -12.56
N GLN A 119 -7.51 -8.82 -11.98
CA GLN A 119 -8.36 -7.64 -12.02
C GLN A 119 -7.74 -6.47 -11.26
N ASP A 120 -7.09 -6.75 -10.13
CA ASP A 120 -6.37 -5.73 -9.37
C ASP A 120 -5.26 -5.09 -10.20
N LEU A 121 -4.51 -5.92 -10.93
CA LEU A 121 -3.43 -5.43 -11.79
C LEU A 121 -3.96 -4.60 -12.96
N GLU A 122 -5.07 -4.99 -13.54
CA GLU A 122 -5.72 -4.23 -14.62
C GLU A 122 -6.24 -2.89 -14.10
N ASN A 123 -6.79 -2.87 -12.90
CA ASN A 123 -7.27 -1.64 -12.27
C ASN A 123 -6.10 -0.69 -11.97
N LEU A 124 -4.96 -1.21 -11.52
CA LEU A 124 -3.75 -0.41 -11.35
C LEU A 124 -3.30 0.20 -12.68
N LYS A 125 -3.27 -0.60 -13.73
CA LYS A 125 -2.91 -0.13 -15.07
C LYS A 125 -3.81 1.02 -15.52
N THR A 126 -5.11 0.88 -15.29
CA THR A 126 -6.07 1.94 -15.60
C THR A 126 -5.79 3.21 -14.80
N ALA A 127 -5.49 3.08 -13.52
CA ALA A 127 -5.15 4.22 -12.67
C ALA A 127 -3.90 4.95 -13.14
N LEU A 128 -2.91 4.22 -13.66
CA LEU A 128 -1.66 4.79 -14.15
C LEU A 128 -1.85 5.58 -15.46
N THR A 129 -2.90 5.29 -16.22
CA THR A 129 -3.13 5.92 -17.53
C THR A 129 -4.08 7.12 -17.46
N LYS A 130 -4.57 7.48 -16.28
CA LYS A 130 -5.44 8.64 -16.10
C LYS A 130 -4.68 9.95 -16.11
#